data_02cb03993d7a0bea9a1c733752129e36
#
_entry.id   02cb03993d7a0bea9a1c733752129e36
#
_cell.length_a   1.000
_cell.length_b   1.000
_cell.length_c   1.000
_cell.angle_alpha   90.00
_cell.angle_beta   90.00
_cell.angle_gamma   90.00
#
_symmetry.space_group_name_H-M   'P 1'
#
loop_
_entity.id
_entity.type
_entity.pdbx_description
1 polymer ?
#
loop_
_entity_poly.entity_id
_entity_poly.type
_entity_poly.pdbx_seq_one_letter_code
_entity_poly.pdbx_strand_id
1 'polypeptide(L)'
;MKSKPILFYHNIGHENYKSFSTIDEFDYQMNYLSNNGIKSIDCNNLDNETGGFCITFDDGYEDNLIYALPILKKYNLTATCFIVPKSIGKTNVWDQHQFKLMDSYQIKEWIDEGMSIGSHSFSHQNLTKIKNNELKTEIDGSKKYLEDKFQQYISNFCYPYGKYNQIVINELKKSEYKKAFTTNRGLYDSTKSNNFELKRVAVSRGISNFKFWLKTRTFYENL
;
A
#
# COMPACT_ATOMS: atom_id res chain seq x y z
N MET A 1 -9.03 9.13 17.99
CA MET A 1 -10.10 8.83 17.03
C MET A 1 -10.15 7.32 16.85
N LYS A 2 -11.33 6.70 16.80
CA LYS A 2 -11.46 5.25 16.49
C LYS A 2 -11.17 4.94 15.02
N SER A 3 -11.36 5.90 14.13
CA SER A 3 -11.12 5.77 12.69
C SER A 3 -9.72 6.27 12.31
N LYS A 4 -9.04 5.53 11.44
CA LYS A 4 -7.67 5.77 11.00
C LYS A 4 -7.59 5.95 9.48
N PRO A 5 -6.90 6.94 8.96
CA PRO A 5 -6.60 7.00 7.54
C PRO A 5 -5.54 5.96 7.16
N ILE A 6 -5.78 5.23 6.09
CA ILE A 6 -4.81 4.40 5.40
C ILE A 6 -4.47 5.13 4.11
N LEU A 7 -3.36 5.83 4.11
CA LEU A 7 -2.91 6.59 2.95
C LEU A 7 -2.34 5.65 1.90
N PHE A 8 -2.68 5.84 0.63
CA PHE A 8 -2.02 5.10 -0.42
C PHE A 8 -1.43 6.01 -1.49
N TYR A 9 -0.20 5.69 -1.83
CA TYR A 9 0.64 6.31 -2.83
C TYR A 9 1.02 5.25 -3.89
N HIS A 10 1.57 5.71 -5.00
CA HIS A 10 2.26 4.88 -5.97
C HIS A 10 3.70 5.38 -6.08
N ASN A 11 3.95 6.32 -6.97
CA ASN A 11 5.27 6.88 -7.23
C ASN A 11 5.55 8.14 -6.40
N ILE A 12 6.80 8.32 -5.98
CA ILE A 12 7.32 9.56 -5.39
C ILE A 12 8.46 10.05 -6.26
N GLY A 13 8.34 11.24 -6.86
CA GLY A 13 9.40 11.69 -7.78
C GLY A 13 9.11 13.01 -8.46
N HIS A 14 9.88 13.26 -9.51
CA HIS A 14 9.84 14.51 -10.28
C HIS A 14 8.85 14.48 -11.45
N GLU A 15 8.41 13.29 -11.85
CA GLU A 15 7.57 13.09 -13.03
C GLU A 15 6.17 13.70 -12.88
N ASN A 16 5.64 14.25 -13.97
CA ASN A 16 4.36 14.96 -13.95
C ASN A 16 3.16 14.07 -14.31
N TYR A 17 2.96 12.98 -13.56
CA TYR A 17 1.82 12.07 -13.69
C TYR A 17 0.93 12.10 -12.45
N LYS A 18 -0.36 11.79 -12.63
CA LYS A 18 -1.34 11.81 -11.52
C LYS A 18 -1.01 10.83 -10.40
N SER A 19 -0.41 9.70 -10.73
CA SER A 19 0.00 8.69 -9.74
C SER A 19 1.20 9.11 -8.91
N PHE A 20 1.94 10.14 -9.33
CA PHE A 20 3.08 10.66 -8.59
C PHE A 20 2.65 11.70 -7.56
N SER A 21 3.26 11.62 -6.38
CA SER A 21 3.44 12.77 -5.50
C SER A 21 4.85 13.29 -5.70
N THR A 22 5.05 14.60 -5.63
CA THR A 22 6.41 15.14 -5.65
C THR A 22 7.13 14.81 -4.35
N ILE A 23 8.47 14.82 -4.38
CA ILE A 23 9.31 14.61 -3.20
C ILE A 23 8.94 15.65 -2.13
N ASP A 24 8.79 16.93 -2.51
CA ASP A 24 8.44 18.03 -1.60
C ASP A 24 7.04 17.86 -1.01
N GLU A 25 6.05 17.44 -1.81
CA GLU A 25 4.70 17.15 -1.31
C GLU A 25 4.74 16.02 -0.29
N PHE A 26 5.48 14.94 -0.57
CA PHE A 26 5.59 13.81 0.33
C PHE A 26 6.32 14.19 1.62
N ASP A 27 7.46 14.91 1.53
CA ASP A 27 8.18 15.41 2.71
C ASP A 27 7.30 16.31 3.58
N TYR A 28 6.59 17.25 2.97
CA TYR A 28 5.63 18.10 3.69
C TYR A 28 4.55 17.29 4.41
N GLN A 29 3.96 16.31 3.73
CA GLN A 29 2.89 15.48 4.29
C GLN A 29 3.38 14.64 5.46
N MET A 30 4.56 14.02 5.35
CA MET A 30 5.16 13.23 6.42
C MET A 30 5.56 14.10 7.62
N ASN A 31 6.16 15.26 7.36
CA ASN A 31 6.45 16.28 8.37
C ASN A 31 5.19 16.72 9.13
N TYR A 32 4.12 17.04 8.39
CA TYR A 32 2.85 17.43 8.98
C TYR A 32 2.27 16.36 9.91
N LEU A 33 2.28 15.08 9.49
CA LEU A 33 1.73 13.99 10.30
C LEU A 33 2.57 13.73 11.54
N SER A 34 3.89 13.70 11.42
CA SER A 34 4.84 13.49 12.52
C SER A 34 4.77 14.62 13.57
N ASN A 35 4.83 15.88 13.13
CA ASN A 35 4.81 17.04 14.03
C ASN A 35 3.49 17.22 14.80
N ASN A 36 2.41 16.61 14.33
CA ASN A 36 1.13 16.61 15.06
C ASN A 36 1.00 15.41 16.03
N GLY A 37 2.10 14.71 16.31
CA GLY A 37 2.14 13.60 17.27
C GLY A 37 1.33 12.39 16.84
N ILE A 38 1.06 12.23 15.52
CA ILE A 38 0.33 11.08 15.01
C ILE A 38 1.34 10.03 14.59
N LYS A 39 1.27 8.86 15.22
CA LYS A 39 2.16 7.74 14.91
C LYS A 39 1.75 7.06 13.59
N SER A 40 2.73 6.68 12.79
CA SER A 40 2.49 5.71 11.72
C SER A 40 2.30 4.31 12.32
N ILE A 41 1.42 3.54 11.73
CA ILE A 41 1.08 2.18 12.15
C ILE A 41 1.37 1.26 10.97
N ASP A 42 2.08 0.17 11.23
CA ASP A 42 2.22 -0.91 10.26
C ASP A 42 0.86 -1.55 9.97
N CYS A 43 0.61 -1.93 8.71
CA CYS A 43 -0.64 -2.56 8.31
C CYS A 43 -0.93 -3.86 9.07
N ASN A 44 0.11 -4.57 9.55
CA ASN A 44 -0.05 -5.76 10.38
C ASN A 44 -0.66 -5.44 11.75
N ASN A 45 -0.44 -4.24 12.28
CA ASN A 45 -0.84 -3.80 13.61
C ASN A 45 -2.08 -2.90 13.62
N LEU A 46 -2.78 -2.76 12.50
CA LEU A 46 -3.97 -1.89 12.36
C LEU A 46 -5.02 -2.07 13.45
N ASP A 47 -5.27 -3.31 13.88
CA ASP A 47 -6.30 -3.64 14.88
C ASP A 47 -5.85 -3.35 16.32
N ASN A 48 -4.55 -3.43 16.58
CA ASN A 48 -3.97 -3.42 17.92
C ASN A 48 -3.68 -2.01 18.45
N GLU A 49 -3.56 -1.02 17.54
CA GLU A 49 -3.20 0.34 17.89
C GLU A 49 -4.43 1.25 18.02
N THR A 50 -4.42 2.17 18.96
CA THR A 50 -5.46 3.19 19.12
C THR A 50 -5.00 4.51 18.49
N GLY A 51 -5.69 4.97 17.45
CA GLY A 51 -5.28 6.19 16.72
C GLY A 51 -4.16 5.90 15.70
N GLY A 52 -3.58 6.96 15.13
CA GLY A 52 -2.51 6.86 14.13
C GLY A 52 -3.00 6.79 12.69
N PHE A 53 -2.09 6.49 11.78
CA PHE A 53 -2.33 6.36 10.33
C PHE A 53 -1.43 5.29 9.74
N CYS A 54 -1.84 4.71 8.61
CA CYS A 54 -0.97 3.84 7.81
C CYS A 54 -0.52 4.54 6.54
N ILE A 55 0.69 4.24 6.11
CA ILE A 55 1.24 4.62 4.81
C ILE A 55 1.37 3.35 3.98
N THR A 56 0.79 3.36 2.79
CA THR A 56 0.92 2.24 1.85
C THR A 56 1.40 2.74 0.50
N PHE A 57 2.23 1.93 -0.16
CA PHE A 57 2.65 2.12 -1.54
C PHE A 57 2.21 0.91 -2.35
N ASP A 58 1.61 1.15 -3.51
CA ASP A 58 1.22 0.08 -4.43
C ASP A 58 2.31 -0.14 -5.47
N ASP A 59 2.34 -1.32 -6.10
CA ASP A 59 3.19 -1.74 -7.22
C ASP A 59 4.66 -2.06 -6.90
N GLY A 60 5.26 -1.44 -5.90
CA GLY A 60 6.67 -1.67 -5.56
C GLY A 60 7.67 -0.88 -6.41
N TYR A 61 7.36 0.36 -6.75
CA TYR A 61 8.24 1.23 -7.54
C TYR A 61 9.58 1.50 -6.86
N GLU A 62 10.66 1.53 -7.64
CA GLU A 62 12.02 1.80 -7.17
C GLU A 62 12.16 3.18 -6.49
N ASP A 63 11.38 4.15 -6.96
CA ASP A 63 11.35 5.50 -6.40
C ASP A 63 10.87 5.56 -4.94
N ASN A 64 10.09 4.56 -4.50
CA ASN A 64 9.70 4.45 -3.09
C ASN A 64 10.92 4.19 -2.19
N LEU A 65 11.88 3.40 -2.64
CA LEU A 65 13.14 3.22 -1.93
C LEU A 65 14.02 4.48 -2.01
N ILE A 66 14.15 5.06 -3.20
CA ILE A 66 15.11 6.15 -3.46
C ILE A 66 14.66 7.46 -2.78
N TYR A 67 13.35 7.78 -2.84
CA TYR A 67 12.85 9.08 -2.40
C TYR A 67 11.97 8.99 -1.16
N ALA A 68 11.08 7.98 -1.06
CA ALA A 68 10.17 7.92 0.08
C ALA A 68 10.84 7.38 1.34
N LEU A 69 11.67 6.33 1.24
CA LEU A 69 12.34 5.73 2.41
C LEU A 69 13.18 6.73 3.22
N PRO A 70 14.04 7.57 2.63
CA PRO A 70 14.79 8.58 3.39
C PRO A 70 13.89 9.54 4.17
N ILE A 71 12.76 9.93 3.58
CA ILE A 71 11.78 10.83 4.21
C ILE A 71 11.06 10.11 5.36
N LEU A 72 10.65 8.85 5.17
CA LEU A 72 10.04 8.06 6.23
C LEU A 72 10.99 7.92 7.42
N LYS A 73 12.26 7.63 7.18
CA LYS A 73 13.30 7.55 8.23
C LYS A 73 13.51 8.90 8.94
N LYS A 74 13.60 10.00 8.20
CA LYS A 74 13.72 11.36 8.74
C LYS A 74 12.66 11.68 9.79
N TYR A 75 11.43 11.18 9.60
CA TYR A 75 10.30 11.44 10.49
C TYR A 75 9.95 10.26 11.40
N ASN A 76 10.78 9.22 11.42
CA ASN A 76 10.56 7.98 12.20
C ASN A 76 9.17 7.36 11.94
N LEU A 77 8.82 7.21 10.66
CA LEU A 77 7.57 6.67 10.18
C LEU A 77 7.78 5.30 9.54
N THR A 78 6.79 4.42 9.65
CA THR A 78 6.76 3.11 8.98
C THR A 78 5.75 3.12 7.83
N ALA A 79 5.99 2.26 6.84
CA ALA A 79 5.12 2.09 5.67
C ALA A 79 5.08 0.63 5.22
N THR A 80 4.04 0.27 4.48
CA THR A 80 3.91 -1.03 3.81
C THR A 80 3.93 -0.85 2.30
N CYS A 81 4.79 -1.59 1.59
CA CYS A 81 4.83 -1.62 0.13
C CYS A 81 4.21 -2.91 -0.40
N PHE A 82 3.22 -2.82 -1.29
CA PHE A 82 2.59 -3.96 -1.94
C PHE A 82 3.33 -4.33 -3.22
N ILE A 83 3.94 -5.52 -3.21
CA ILE A 83 4.88 -6.00 -4.23
C ILE A 83 4.18 -6.89 -5.25
N VAL A 84 4.56 -6.76 -6.53
CA VAL A 84 4.17 -7.62 -7.64
C VAL A 84 5.30 -8.59 -7.96
N PRO A 85 5.28 -9.87 -7.50
CA PRO A 85 6.39 -10.82 -7.62
C PRO A 85 6.98 -10.97 -9.01
N LYS A 86 6.15 -11.12 -10.03
CA LYS A 86 6.57 -11.34 -11.43
C LYS A 86 7.36 -10.16 -12.00
N SER A 87 7.21 -9.00 -11.41
CA SER A 87 7.78 -7.74 -11.93
C SER A 87 8.96 -7.21 -11.10
N ILE A 88 9.41 -7.94 -10.08
CA ILE A 88 10.59 -7.58 -9.28
C ILE A 88 11.80 -7.37 -10.19
N GLY A 89 12.45 -6.18 -10.09
CA GLY A 89 13.62 -5.77 -10.87
C GLY A 89 13.34 -5.47 -12.34
N LYS A 90 12.07 -5.34 -12.72
CA LYS A 90 11.64 -5.01 -14.09
C LYS A 90 10.96 -3.63 -14.11
N THR A 91 10.32 -3.32 -15.22
CA THR A 91 9.39 -2.19 -15.32
C THR A 91 7.94 -2.68 -15.22
N ASN A 92 7.04 -1.82 -14.75
CA ASN A 92 5.60 -2.08 -14.81
C ASN A 92 5.15 -2.18 -16.28
N VAL A 93 4.14 -3.03 -16.53
CA VAL A 93 3.58 -3.24 -17.89
C VAL A 93 2.06 -3.01 -17.95
N TRP A 94 1.47 -2.56 -16.84
CA TRP A 94 0.03 -2.36 -16.70
C TRP A 94 -0.43 -0.92 -16.91
N ASP A 95 0.51 0.02 -17.01
CA ASP A 95 0.26 1.43 -17.30
C ASP A 95 0.88 1.85 -18.65
N GLN A 96 0.44 2.99 -19.17
CA GLN A 96 1.00 3.56 -20.39
C GLN A 96 2.48 3.95 -20.24
N HIS A 97 2.88 4.35 -19.04
CA HIS A 97 4.23 4.75 -18.71
C HIS A 97 4.92 3.64 -17.92
N GLN A 98 6.11 3.28 -18.34
CA GLN A 98 6.89 2.22 -17.72
C GLN A 98 7.90 2.81 -16.74
N PHE A 99 7.75 2.46 -15.47
CA PHE A 99 8.65 2.84 -14.39
C PHE A 99 9.30 1.60 -13.79
N LYS A 100 10.51 1.78 -13.30
CA LYS A 100 11.29 0.69 -12.69
C LYS A 100 10.70 0.30 -11.35
N LEU A 101 10.68 -1.00 -11.09
CA LEU A 101 10.25 -1.60 -9.84
C LEU A 101 11.47 -2.07 -9.06
N MET A 102 11.36 -2.05 -7.73
CA MET A 102 12.43 -2.54 -6.84
C MET A 102 12.87 -3.94 -7.23
N ASP A 103 14.16 -4.17 -7.26
CA ASP A 103 14.71 -5.51 -7.34
C ASP A 103 14.74 -6.20 -5.97
N SER A 104 15.24 -7.43 -5.92
CA SER A 104 15.22 -8.21 -4.68
C SER A 104 16.14 -7.66 -3.60
N TYR A 105 17.24 -7.00 -3.96
CA TYR A 105 18.15 -6.37 -3.00
C TYR A 105 17.51 -5.10 -2.43
N GLN A 106 16.86 -4.33 -3.27
CA GLN A 106 16.14 -3.11 -2.89
C GLN A 106 14.94 -3.40 -1.99
N ILE A 107 14.17 -4.47 -2.27
CA ILE A 107 13.08 -4.91 -1.38
C ILE A 107 13.64 -5.38 -0.04
N LYS A 108 14.78 -6.08 -0.05
CA LYS A 108 15.42 -6.49 1.19
C LYS A 108 15.90 -5.28 1.99
N GLU A 109 16.51 -4.28 1.35
CA GLU A 109 16.88 -3.01 1.99
C GLU A 109 15.67 -2.31 2.61
N TRP A 110 14.52 -2.23 1.89
CA TRP A 110 13.27 -1.69 2.40
C TRP A 110 12.84 -2.38 3.73
N ILE A 111 12.93 -3.72 3.76
CA ILE A 111 12.59 -4.52 4.95
C ILE A 111 13.61 -4.31 6.08
N ASP A 112 14.91 -4.34 5.78
CA ASP A 112 16.00 -4.18 6.76
C ASP A 112 15.97 -2.79 7.43
N GLU A 113 15.42 -1.78 6.72
CA GLU A 113 15.17 -0.44 7.24
C GLU A 113 13.85 -0.31 8.04
N GLY A 114 13.22 -1.42 8.38
CA GLY A 114 12.05 -1.48 9.27
C GLY A 114 10.70 -1.24 8.58
N MET A 115 10.66 -1.28 7.26
CA MET A 115 9.43 -1.17 6.49
C MET A 115 8.84 -2.56 6.22
N SER A 116 7.53 -2.62 5.97
CA SER A 116 6.83 -3.87 5.68
C SER A 116 6.56 -4.04 4.20
N ILE A 117 6.32 -5.29 3.79
CA ILE A 117 5.81 -5.64 2.48
C ILE A 117 4.48 -6.38 2.57
N GLY A 118 3.69 -6.27 1.51
CA GLY A 118 2.47 -7.04 1.28
C GLY A 118 2.43 -7.53 -0.17
N SER A 119 1.41 -8.28 -0.53
CA SER A 119 1.21 -8.79 -1.89
C SER A 119 0.30 -7.88 -2.71
N HIS A 120 0.67 -7.65 -3.98
CA HIS A 120 -0.18 -6.98 -4.98
C HIS A 120 -0.55 -7.91 -6.14
N SER A 121 -0.94 -9.16 -5.85
CA SER A 121 -1.06 -10.31 -6.73
C SER A 121 0.27 -10.72 -7.40
N PHE A 122 0.28 -11.87 -8.08
CA PHE A 122 1.53 -12.38 -8.67
C PHE A 122 1.98 -11.56 -9.89
N SER A 123 1.04 -11.12 -10.73
CA SER A 123 1.34 -10.44 -12.01
C SER A 123 0.49 -9.20 -12.29
N HIS A 124 -0.13 -8.61 -11.27
CA HIS A 124 -0.95 -7.39 -11.36
C HIS A 124 -2.15 -7.51 -12.31
N GLN A 125 -2.78 -8.67 -12.38
CA GLN A 125 -3.97 -8.87 -13.20
C GLN A 125 -5.25 -8.39 -12.50
N ASN A 126 -6.26 -8.03 -13.31
CA ASN A 126 -7.61 -7.84 -12.78
C ASN A 126 -8.21 -9.19 -12.37
N LEU A 127 -8.17 -9.49 -11.07
CA LEU A 127 -8.56 -10.77 -10.51
C LEU A 127 -10.02 -11.16 -10.75
N THR A 128 -10.90 -10.19 -11.07
CA THR A 128 -12.31 -10.47 -11.37
C THR A 128 -12.54 -10.98 -12.80
N LYS A 129 -11.49 -10.95 -13.65
CA LYS A 129 -11.57 -11.31 -15.07
C LYS A 129 -10.77 -12.55 -15.44
N ILE A 130 -10.06 -13.16 -14.50
CA ILE A 130 -9.26 -14.37 -14.73
C ILE A 130 -10.01 -15.62 -14.31
N LYS A 131 -9.54 -16.79 -14.75
CA LYS A 131 -10.12 -18.09 -14.41
C LYS A 131 -9.76 -18.49 -12.98
N ASN A 132 -10.60 -19.33 -12.36
CA ASN A 132 -10.37 -19.76 -10.97
C ASN A 132 -9.04 -20.49 -10.73
N ASN A 133 -8.55 -21.25 -11.71
CA ASN A 133 -7.24 -21.92 -11.60
C ASN A 133 -6.07 -20.91 -11.62
N GLU A 134 -6.18 -19.82 -12.36
CA GLU A 134 -5.21 -18.74 -12.40
C GLU A 134 -5.27 -17.89 -11.13
N LEU A 135 -6.47 -17.71 -10.57
CA LEU A 135 -6.71 -16.93 -9.36
C LEU A 135 -5.89 -17.45 -8.16
N LYS A 136 -5.78 -18.77 -8.00
CA LYS A 136 -4.94 -19.38 -6.97
C LYS A 136 -3.46 -19.00 -7.15
N THR A 137 -2.95 -19.02 -8.37
CA THR A 137 -1.56 -18.63 -8.65
C THR A 137 -1.34 -17.14 -8.35
N GLU A 138 -2.29 -16.29 -8.72
CA GLU A 138 -2.21 -14.85 -8.47
C GLU A 138 -2.23 -14.51 -6.97
N ILE A 139 -2.97 -15.24 -6.16
CA ILE A 139 -3.16 -14.96 -4.73
C ILE A 139 -2.22 -15.79 -3.86
N ASP A 140 -2.39 -17.11 -3.81
CA ASP A 140 -1.58 -18.01 -3.00
C ASP A 140 -0.12 -18.07 -3.49
N GLY A 141 0.06 -18.14 -4.83
CA GLY A 141 1.39 -18.14 -5.45
C GLY A 141 2.19 -16.88 -5.15
N SER A 142 1.55 -15.69 -5.13
CA SER A 142 2.22 -14.44 -4.77
C SER A 142 2.67 -14.42 -3.31
N LYS A 143 1.81 -14.90 -2.39
CA LYS A 143 2.14 -15.02 -0.97
C LYS A 143 3.35 -15.90 -0.76
N LYS A 144 3.28 -17.13 -1.24
CA LYS A 144 4.37 -18.12 -1.10
C LYS A 144 5.69 -17.62 -1.67
N TYR A 145 5.65 -17.02 -2.87
CA TYR A 145 6.86 -16.46 -3.48
C TYR A 145 7.52 -15.39 -2.61
N LEU A 146 6.73 -14.45 -2.07
CA LEU A 146 7.26 -13.38 -1.22
C LEU A 146 7.77 -13.91 0.12
N GLU A 147 7.03 -14.84 0.75
CA GLU A 147 7.42 -15.48 2.01
C GLU A 147 8.72 -16.28 1.85
N ASP A 148 8.82 -17.10 0.81
CA ASP A 148 10.01 -17.90 0.52
C ASP A 148 11.23 -17.03 0.21
N LYS A 149 11.03 -15.98 -0.57
CA LYS A 149 12.13 -15.13 -1.04
C LYS A 149 12.66 -14.18 0.04
N PHE A 150 11.79 -13.60 0.85
CA PHE A 150 12.16 -12.56 1.82
C PHE A 150 12.11 -13.03 3.27
N GLN A 151 11.68 -14.28 3.53
CA GLN A 151 11.54 -14.84 4.87
C GLN A 151 10.69 -13.96 5.80
N GLN A 152 9.61 -13.37 5.22
CA GLN A 152 8.64 -12.51 5.90
C GLN A 152 7.26 -13.14 5.81
N TYR A 153 6.47 -13.08 6.89
CA TYR A 153 5.07 -13.48 6.85
C TYR A 153 4.23 -12.44 6.11
N ILE A 154 3.58 -12.83 5.03
CA ILE A 154 2.77 -11.95 4.18
C ILE A 154 1.29 -12.09 4.55
N SER A 155 0.80 -11.20 5.40
CA SER A 155 -0.59 -11.20 5.88
C SER A 155 -1.53 -10.23 5.12
N ASN A 156 -0.95 -9.26 4.40
CA ASN A 156 -1.66 -8.17 3.75
C ASN A 156 -1.66 -8.30 2.23
N PHE A 157 -2.81 -8.04 1.63
CA PHE A 157 -3.02 -8.05 0.18
C PHE A 157 -3.58 -6.72 -0.29
N CYS A 158 -3.17 -6.22 -1.45
CA CYS A 158 -3.80 -5.09 -2.12
C CYS A 158 -4.37 -5.54 -3.47
N TYR A 159 -5.62 -5.18 -3.75
CA TYR A 159 -6.27 -5.57 -5.00
C TYR A 159 -5.75 -4.72 -6.17
N PRO A 160 -5.18 -5.32 -7.24
CA PRO A 160 -4.86 -4.58 -8.45
C PRO A 160 -6.09 -3.83 -8.99
N TYR A 161 -5.90 -2.57 -9.33
CA TYR A 161 -6.97 -1.66 -9.77
C TYR A 161 -8.10 -1.47 -8.73
N GLY A 162 -7.95 -1.94 -7.50
CA GLY A 162 -9.01 -2.00 -6.51
C GLY A 162 -10.17 -2.93 -6.88
N LYS A 163 -9.98 -3.88 -7.82
CA LYS A 163 -11.04 -4.76 -8.34
C LYS A 163 -11.08 -6.09 -7.60
N TYR A 164 -12.23 -6.38 -7.02
CA TYR A 164 -12.49 -7.63 -6.30
C TYR A 164 -13.97 -8.04 -6.40
N ASN A 165 -14.23 -9.30 -6.08
CA ASN A 165 -15.57 -9.87 -5.90
C ASN A 165 -15.51 -10.95 -4.82
N GLN A 166 -16.65 -11.59 -4.52
CA GLN A 166 -16.71 -12.59 -3.47
C GLN A 166 -15.83 -13.83 -3.73
N ILE A 167 -15.59 -14.18 -5.00
CA ILE A 167 -14.71 -15.32 -5.37
C ILE A 167 -13.27 -14.98 -4.99
N VAL A 168 -12.81 -13.78 -5.32
CA VAL A 168 -11.46 -13.27 -4.96
C VAL A 168 -11.29 -13.22 -3.44
N ILE A 169 -12.29 -12.68 -2.71
CA ILE A 169 -12.25 -12.63 -1.24
C ILE A 169 -12.16 -14.04 -0.64
N ASN A 170 -12.92 -14.99 -1.17
CA ASN A 170 -12.89 -16.38 -0.68
C ASN A 170 -11.50 -17.02 -0.91
N GLU A 171 -10.85 -16.73 -2.04
CA GLU A 171 -9.51 -17.24 -2.30
C GLU A 171 -8.45 -16.62 -1.39
N LEU A 172 -8.55 -15.30 -1.09
CA LEU A 172 -7.69 -14.64 -0.10
C LEU A 172 -7.81 -15.28 1.29
N LYS A 173 -9.05 -15.59 1.72
CA LYS A 173 -9.29 -16.28 3.00
C LYS A 173 -8.68 -17.69 3.03
N LYS A 174 -8.82 -18.46 1.95
CA LYS A 174 -8.21 -19.79 1.80
C LYS A 174 -6.68 -19.74 1.81
N SER A 175 -6.10 -18.68 1.24
CA SER A 175 -4.67 -18.41 1.23
C SER A 175 -4.17 -17.75 2.52
N GLU A 176 -5.01 -17.67 3.56
CA GLU A 176 -4.68 -17.19 4.89
C GLU A 176 -4.19 -15.74 4.97
N TYR A 177 -4.56 -14.90 4.00
CA TYR A 177 -4.42 -13.46 4.17
C TYR A 177 -5.32 -12.96 5.30
N LYS A 178 -4.89 -11.95 6.02
CA LYS A 178 -5.62 -11.38 7.16
C LYS A 178 -6.36 -10.10 6.78
N LYS A 179 -5.79 -9.33 5.86
CA LYS A 179 -6.35 -8.05 5.41
C LYS A 179 -6.19 -7.87 3.92
N ALA A 180 -7.18 -7.19 3.30
CA ALA A 180 -7.09 -6.80 1.91
C ALA A 180 -7.55 -5.35 1.71
N PHE A 181 -6.72 -4.60 0.96
CA PHE A 181 -6.80 -3.16 0.78
C PHE A 181 -7.38 -2.84 -0.60
N THR A 182 -8.35 -1.94 -0.61
CA THR A 182 -9.05 -1.50 -1.82
C THR A 182 -8.64 -0.08 -2.21
N THR A 183 -9.14 0.40 -3.34
CA THR A 183 -9.11 1.82 -3.72
C THR A 183 -10.38 2.57 -3.31
N ASN A 184 -11.30 1.89 -2.60
CA ASN A 184 -12.52 2.52 -2.11
C ASN A 184 -12.16 3.60 -1.08
N ARG A 185 -12.78 4.78 -1.28
CA ARG A 185 -12.57 5.93 -0.42
C ARG A 185 -13.15 5.70 0.98
N GLY A 186 -12.41 6.04 2.02
CA GLY A 186 -12.90 6.03 3.40
C GLY A 186 -11.79 5.86 4.43
N LEU A 187 -12.18 5.94 5.69
CA LEU A 187 -11.32 5.67 6.84
C LEU A 187 -11.52 4.24 7.33
N TYR A 188 -10.46 3.66 7.85
CA TYR A 188 -10.53 2.39 8.56
C TYR A 188 -11.12 2.57 9.96
N ASP A 189 -12.04 1.69 10.34
CA ASP A 189 -12.62 1.59 11.68
C ASP A 189 -12.67 0.10 12.06
N SER A 190 -11.89 -0.29 13.05
CA SER A 190 -11.77 -1.70 13.48
C SER A 190 -13.10 -2.33 13.92
N THR A 191 -14.10 -1.52 14.29
CA THR A 191 -15.41 -2.01 14.72
C THR A 191 -16.41 -2.20 13.58
N LYS A 192 -16.14 -1.64 12.40
CA LYS A 192 -17.07 -1.59 11.27
C LYS A 192 -16.49 -2.10 9.96
N SER A 193 -15.17 -2.06 9.81
CA SER A 193 -14.51 -2.41 8.55
C SER A 193 -14.48 -3.93 8.35
N ASN A 194 -14.78 -4.35 7.12
CA ASN A 194 -14.51 -5.72 6.68
C ASN A 194 -13.02 -5.84 6.37
N ASN A 195 -12.32 -6.76 7.00
CA ASN A 195 -10.89 -6.96 6.83
C ASN A 195 -10.46 -7.24 5.38
N PHE A 196 -11.37 -7.68 4.53
CA PHE A 196 -11.10 -7.93 3.11
C PHE A 196 -11.59 -6.83 2.17
N GLU A 197 -12.02 -5.68 2.72
CA GLU A 197 -12.54 -4.53 1.97
C GLU A 197 -12.07 -3.22 2.59
N LEU A 198 -10.81 -3.16 3.02
CA LEU A 198 -10.28 -2.01 3.72
C LEU A 198 -10.22 -0.79 2.80
N LYS A 199 -10.91 0.25 3.21
CA LYS A 199 -10.95 1.53 2.51
C LYS A 199 -9.66 2.30 2.73
N ARG A 200 -9.26 3.09 1.73
CA ARG A 200 -8.04 3.90 1.79
C ARG A 200 -8.28 5.34 1.38
N VAL A 201 -7.32 6.16 1.70
CA VAL A 201 -7.28 7.59 1.37
C VAL A 201 -6.27 7.79 0.26
N ALA A 202 -6.75 8.06 -0.95
CA ALA A 202 -5.88 8.35 -2.09
C ALA A 202 -5.14 9.68 -1.89
N VAL A 203 -3.82 9.65 -2.06
CA VAL A 203 -2.98 10.84 -2.09
C VAL A 203 -2.37 10.94 -3.47
N SER A 204 -2.68 12.03 -4.16
CA SER A 204 -2.23 12.29 -5.53
C SER A 204 -1.55 13.65 -5.61
N ARG A 205 -0.77 13.85 -6.67
CA ARG A 205 -0.12 15.11 -6.98
C ARG A 205 -1.07 16.31 -6.94
N GLY A 206 -0.58 17.44 -6.45
CA GLY A 206 -1.32 18.70 -6.39
C GLY A 206 -2.39 18.76 -5.31
N ILE A 207 -2.39 17.83 -4.36
CA ILE A 207 -3.30 17.92 -3.22
C ILE A 207 -2.87 19.09 -2.33
N SER A 208 -3.77 20.05 -2.11
CA SER A 208 -3.47 21.19 -1.22
C SER A 208 -3.30 20.71 0.23
N ASN A 209 -2.49 21.44 1.01
CA ASN A 209 -2.26 21.15 2.42
C ASN A 209 -3.57 21.12 3.23
N PHE A 210 -4.50 22.01 2.93
CA PHE A 210 -5.84 22.03 3.55
C PHE A 210 -6.63 20.75 3.20
N LYS A 211 -6.60 20.30 1.94
CA LYS A 211 -7.29 19.08 1.53
C LYS A 211 -6.63 17.84 2.15
N PHE A 212 -5.30 17.81 2.26
CA PHE A 212 -4.59 16.75 2.96
C PHE A 212 -4.97 16.70 4.44
N TRP A 213 -5.06 17.86 5.11
CA TRP A 213 -5.57 17.96 6.47
C TRP A 213 -6.99 17.40 6.59
N LEU A 214 -7.92 17.80 5.71
CA LEU A 214 -9.29 17.29 5.71
C LEU A 214 -9.32 15.76 5.61
N LYS A 215 -8.53 15.20 4.68
CA LYS A 215 -8.46 13.75 4.42
C LYS A 215 -7.92 12.94 5.61
N THR A 216 -7.01 13.52 6.38
CA THR A 216 -6.28 12.80 7.44
C THR A 216 -6.81 13.06 8.85
N ARG A 217 -7.54 14.15 9.05
CA ARG A 217 -7.96 14.63 10.39
C ARG A 217 -9.47 14.70 10.60
N THR A 218 -10.25 14.52 9.55
CA THR A 218 -11.72 14.64 9.62
C THR A 218 -12.40 13.41 9.01
N PHE A 219 -13.73 13.34 9.10
CA PHE A 219 -14.53 12.33 8.42
C PHE A 219 -14.78 12.62 6.93
N TYR A 220 -14.04 13.58 6.35
CA TYR A 220 -14.18 13.98 4.94
C TYR A 220 -14.12 12.79 3.96
N GLU A 221 -13.30 11.79 4.25
CA GLU A 221 -13.17 10.59 3.40
C GLU A 221 -14.36 9.63 3.53
N ASN A 222 -15.23 9.80 4.52
CA ASN A 222 -16.45 8.99 4.70
C ASN A 222 -17.71 9.65 4.09
N LEU A 223 -17.57 10.87 3.56
CA LEU A 223 -18.61 11.59 2.82
C LEU A 223 -18.53 11.24 1.32
#